data_f8a454f44994c456e64a841e994e052d
#
_entry.id   f8a454f44994c456e64a841e994e052d
#
_cell.length_a   1.000
_cell.length_b   1.000
_cell.length_c   1.000
_cell.angle_alpha   90.00
_cell.angle_beta   90.00
_cell.angle_gamma   90.00
#
_symmetry.space_group_name_H-M   'P 1'
#
loop_
_entity.id
_entity.type
_entity.pdbx_description
1 polymer ?
#
loop_
_entity_poly.entity_id
_entity_poly.type
_entity_poly.pdbx_seq_one_letter_code
_entity_poly.pdbx_strand_id
1 'polypeptide(L)'
;FSNEQIQTPVVLIESESALETNGAGDKTSWTATKTMDADDADGAVDFTINFTDLAGNAGTEVDVSGLTSGGVTFDNTAPATSSVTVTSSNTNSGFAISGDVVSVTIVANEDLQGDESLNPYGITSASIAARPVTGTDISKISATNWKLSTELNGSEDSGPAAYSFVMTDLT
;
A
#
# COMPACT_ATOMS: atom_id res chain seq x y z
N PHE A 1 19.97 -7.77 -20.05
CA PHE A 1 20.85 -8.54 -20.98
C PHE A 1 21.84 -7.59 -21.61
N SER A 2 23.12 -7.98 -21.67
CA SER A 2 24.15 -7.28 -22.43
C SER A 2 24.24 -7.88 -23.86
N ASN A 3 24.72 -7.09 -24.81
CA ASN A 3 24.94 -7.54 -26.19
C ASN A 3 26.23 -8.37 -26.35
N GLU A 4 27.06 -8.38 -25.33
CA GLU A 4 28.30 -9.15 -25.24
C GLU A 4 28.54 -9.67 -23.82
N GLN A 5 29.55 -10.52 -23.62
CA GLN A 5 29.91 -11.01 -22.30
C GLN A 5 30.55 -9.92 -21.46
N ILE A 6 30.09 -9.79 -20.23
CA ILE A 6 30.62 -8.81 -19.25
C ILE A 6 31.22 -9.55 -18.04
N GLN A 7 32.04 -8.85 -17.28
CA GLN A 7 32.44 -9.26 -15.94
C GLN A 7 31.23 -9.17 -15.02
N THR A 8 31.32 -9.70 -13.80
CA THR A 8 30.27 -9.52 -12.79
C THR A 8 29.96 -8.03 -12.64
N PRO A 9 28.74 -7.58 -12.92
CA PRO A 9 28.39 -6.18 -12.74
C PRO A 9 28.41 -5.81 -11.25
N VAL A 10 28.52 -4.53 -10.97
CA VAL A 10 28.27 -3.99 -9.63
C VAL A 10 26.89 -3.36 -9.65
N VAL A 11 25.99 -3.91 -8.85
CA VAL A 11 24.61 -3.42 -8.76
C VAL A 11 24.36 -2.89 -7.36
N LEU A 12 23.87 -1.67 -7.27
CA LEU A 12 23.34 -1.09 -6.04
C LEU A 12 21.82 -1.00 -6.19
N ILE A 13 21.10 -1.38 -5.15
CA ILE A 13 19.64 -1.17 -4.98
C ILE A 13 19.48 -0.39 -3.68
N GLU A 14 18.81 0.75 -3.71
CA GLU A 14 18.73 1.70 -2.59
C GLU A 14 20.13 2.04 -2.02
N SER A 15 21.12 2.25 -2.91
CA SER A 15 22.52 2.54 -2.57
C SER A 15 23.27 1.42 -1.85
N GLU A 16 22.69 0.24 -1.71
CA GLU A 16 23.27 -0.93 -1.10
C GLU A 16 23.63 -2.00 -2.13
N SER A 17 24.69 -2.77 -1.86
CA SER A 17 25.15 -3.82 -2.76
C SER A 17 24.13 -4.95 -2.87
N ALA A 18 23.67 -5.21 -4.10
CA ALA A 18 22.81 -6.34 -4.40
C ALA A 18 23.61 -7.64 -4.56
N LEU A 19 22.92 -8.79 -4.44
CA LEU A 19 23.49 -10.10 -4.76
C LEU A 19 23.30 -10.38 -6.26
N GLU A 20 24.40 -10.41 -7.02
CA GLU A 20 24.39 -10.68 -8.45
C GLU A 20 24.54 -12.18 -8.73
N THR A 21 23.77 -12.68 -9.70
CA THR A 21 23.86 -14.05 -10.19
C THR A 21 23.83 -14.09 -11.71
N ASN A 22 24.71 -14.90 -12.31
CA ASN A 22 24.66 -15.28 -13.73
C ASN A 22 23.94 -16.63 -13.85
N GLY A 23 22.61 -16.59 -13.97
CA GLY A 23 21.78 -17.78 -13.98
C GLY A 23 22.03 -18.74 -15.17
N ALA A 24 22.41 -18.21 -16.33
CA ALA A 24 22.69 -19.01 -17.52
C ALA A 24 24.18 -19.41 -17.64
N GLY A 25 25.06 -18.80 -16.88
CA GLY A 25 26.53 -18.97 -16.98
C GLY A 25 27.13 -18.38 -18.26
N ASP A 26 26.34 -17.63 -19.05
CA ASP A 26 26.71 -17.09 -20.36
C ASP A 26 27.37 -15.71 -20.29
N LYS A 27 27.37 -15.09 -19.08
CA LYS A 27 27.89 -13.75 -18.81
C LYS A 27 27.20 -12.61 -19.59
N THR A 28 26.04 -12.87 -20.15
CA THR A 28 25.21 -11.87 -20.87
C THR A 28 23.88 -11.62 -20.15
N SER A 29 23.46 -12.52 -19.26
CA SER A 29 22.23 -12.42 -18.49
C SER A 29 22.52 -12.45 -16.98
N TRP A 30 22.16 -11.39 -16.29
CA TRP A 30 22.42 -11.22 -14.87
C TRP A 30 21.12 -10.88 -14.11
N THR A 31 21.02 -11.38 -12.91
CA THR A 31 19.98 -11.00 -11.95
C THR A 31 20.66 -10.43 -10.72
N ALA A 32 20.12 -9.35 -10.19
CA ALA A 32 20.54 -8.76 -8.93
C ALA A 32 19.35 -8.71 -7.98
N THR A 33 19.57 -9.05 -6.72
CA THR A 33 18.52 -9.08 -5.69
C THR A 33 18.99 -8.41 -4.42
N LYS A 34 18.08 -7.68 -3.77
CA LYS A 34 18.21 -7.15 -2.42
C LYS A 34 16.92 -7.50 -1.67
N THR A 35 17.02 -7.88 -0.41
CA THR A 35 15.87 -7.94 0.49
C THR A 35 15.71 -6.57 1.13
N MET A 36 14.56 -5.95 0.93
CA MET A 36 14.24 -4.68 1.57
C MET A 36 14.00 -4.89 3.06
N ASP A 37 14.36 -3.91 3.87
CA ASP A 37 14.18 -3.93 5.32
C ASP A 37 13.70 -2.58 5.87
N ALA A 38 13.58 -2.48 7.18
CA ALA A 38 13.01 -1.30 7.85
C ALA A 38 13.89 -0.04 7.79
N ASP A 39 15.16 -0.17 7.39
CA ASP A 39 16.08 0.96 7.23
C ASP A 39 16.03 1.54 5.80
N ASP A 40 15.37 0.83 4.87
CA ASP A 40 15.12 1.33 3.50
C ASP A 40 14.03 2.40 3.52
N ALA A 41 14.17 3.40 2.66
CA ALA A 41 13.22 4.50 2.56
C ALA A 41 11.97 4.11 1.76
N ASP A 42 10.79 4.52 2.24
CA ASP A 42 9.57 4.40 1.46
C ASP A 42 9.67 5.22 0.17
N GLY A 43 9.20 4.65 -0.92
CA GLY A 43 9.21 5.31 -2.23
C GLY A 43 9.54 4.38 -3.38
N ALA A 44 9.77 4.98 -4.56
CA ALA A 44 10.20 4.23 -5.73
C ALA A 44 11.61 3.68 -5.49
N VAL A 45 11.76 2.36 -5.65
CA VAL A 45 13.05 1.67 -5.48
C VAL A 45 14.02 2.13 -6.56
N ASP A 46 15.14 2.70 -6.13
CA ASP A 46 16.22 3.15 -7.00
C ASP A 46 17.28 2.07 -7.23
N PHE A 47 17.98 2.12 -8.36
CA PHE A 47 19.11 1.23 -8.61
C PHE A 47 20.14 1.86 -9.54
N THR A 48 21.39 1.37 -9.44
CA THR A 48 22.46 1.64 -10.40
C THR A 48 23.18 0.35 -10.80
N ILE A 49 23.55 0.24 -12.06
CA ILE A 49 24.30 -0.90 -12.61
C ILE A 49 25.55 -0.39 -13.30
N ASN A 50 26.70 -0.76 -12.77
CA ASN A 50 28.01 -0.51 -13.39
C ASN A 50 28.59 -1.83 -13.90
N PHE A 51 29.10 -1.86 -15.09
CA PHE A 51 29.64 -3.06 -15.72
C PHE A 51 30.83 -2.77 -16.64
N THR A 52 31.62 -3.81 -16.89
CA THR A 52 32.75 -3.80 -17.82
C THR A 52 32.71 -5.04 -18.71
N ASP A 53 33.21 -4.95 -19.94
CA ASP A 53 33.43 -6.12 -20.78
C ASP A 53 34.55 -7.02 -20.23
N LEU A 54 34.80 -8.15 -20.88
CA LEU A 54 35.86 -9.06 -20.45
C LEU A 54 37.25 -8.49 -20.68
N ALA A 55 37.42 -7.47 -21.55
CA ALA A 55 38.68 -6.76 -21.79
C ALA A 55 38.94 -5.66 -20.78
N GLY A 56 37.93 -5.28 -19.97
CA GLY A 56 38.04 -4.23 -18.95
C GLY A 56 37.54 -2.86 -19.42
N ASN A 57 36.87 -2.74 -20.56
CA ASN A 57 36.26 -1.49 -20.97
C ASN A 57 34.95 -1.26 -20.21
N ALA A 58 34.79 -0.08 -19.63
CA ALA A 58 33.60 0.28 -18.89
C ALA A 58 32.41 0.56 -19.81
N GLY A 59 31.24 -0.01 -19.49
CA GLY A 59 29.95 0.36 -20.08
C GLY A 59 29.41 1.67 -19.48
N THR A 60 28.38 2.21 -20.12
CA THR A 60 27.63 3.34 -19.55
C THR A 60 26.78 2.84 -18.39
N GLU A 61 26.83 3.54 -17.26
CA GLU A 61 25.99 3.22 -16.11
C GLU A 61 24.51 3.20 -16.51
N VAL A 62 23.76 2.24 -15.97
CA VAL A 62 22.32 2.13 -16.11
C VAL A 62 21.68 2.38 -14.76
N ASP A 63 20.67 3.22 -14.73
CA ASP A 63 19.86 3.57 -13.58
C ASP A 63 18.35 3.44 -13.90
N VAL A 64 17.49 3.93 -13.04
CA VAL A 64 16.02 3.91 -13.23
C VAL A 64 15.57 4.59 -14.53
N SER A 65 16.34 5.53 -15.08
CA SER A 65 16.03 6.19 -16.36
C SER A 65 16.23 5.24 -17.57
N GLY A 66 17.04 4.21 -17.42
CA GLY A 66 17.24 3.14 -18.38
C GLY A 66 16.25 1.98 -18.28
N LEU A 67 15.27 2.06 -17.37
CA LEU A 67 14.27 1.02 -17.17
C LEU A 67 13.35 0.91 -18.39
N THR A 68 13.25 -0.28 -18.97
CA THR A 68 12.42 -0.51 -20.16
C THR A 68 10.99 -0.95 -19.82
N SER A 69 10.78 -1.47 -18.63
CA SER A 69 9.47 -1.84 -18.09
C SER A 69 9.55 -2.17 -16.60
N GLY A 70 8.44 -2.03 -15.92
CA GLY A 70 8.33 -2.30 -14.49
C GLY A 70 8.78 -1.10 -13.65
N GLY A 71 8.71 -1.28 -12.36
CA GLY A 71 9.08 -0.36 -11.30
C GLY A 71 8.50 -0.94 -10.01
N VAL A 72 9.17 -0.73 -8.90
CA VAL A 72 8.72 -1.19 -7.58
C VAL A 72 8.70 0.01 -6.66
N THR A 73 7.65 0.12 -5.87
CA THR A 73 7.57 1.05 -4.74
C THR A 73 7.73 0.23 -3.47
N PHE A 74 8.63 0.63 -2.61
CA PHE A 74 8.75 0.10 -1.27
C PHE A 74 7.90 0.95 -0.33
N ASP A 75 7.11 0.32 0.50
CA ASP A 75 6.27 0.95 1.49
C ASP A 75 6.26 0.08 2.76
N ASN A 76 6.75 0.62 3.84
CA ASN A 76 6.84 -0.01 5.16
C ASN A 76 6.08 0.81 6.23
N THR A 77 5.39 1.85 5.82
CA THR A 77 4.64 2.73 6.71
C THR A 77 3.19 2.27 6.81
N ALA A 78 2.75 1.95 8.02
CA ALA A 78 1.35 1.57 8.24
C ALA A 78 0.39 2.76 8.09
N PRO A 79 -0.81 2.55 7.53
CA PRO A 79 -1.80 3.61 7.33
C PRO A 79 -2.26 4.24 8.64
N ALA A 80 -2.43 5.55 8.63
CA ALA A 80 -2.97 6.33 9.72
C ALA A 80 -4.18 7.17 9.28
N THR A 81 -5.06 7.51 10.23
CA THR A 81 -6.19 8.39 9.94
C THR A 81 -5.78 9.84 9.87
N SER A 82 -6.08 10.51 8.75
CA SER A 82 -5.98 11.96 8.59
C SER A 82 -7.21 12.66 9.16
N SER A 83 -8.41 12.08 8.97
CA SER A 83 -9.63 12.58 9.60
C SER A 83 -10.68 11.49 9.74
N VAL A 84 -11.57 11.65 10.73
CA VAL A 84 -12.76 10.83 10.90
C VAL A 84 -13.95 11.75 11.16
N THR A 85 -15.05 11.54 10.43
CA THR A 85 -16.29 12.29 10.60
C THR A 85 -17.44 11.33 10.83
N VAL A 86 -18.25 11.59 11.87
CA VAL A 86 -19.45 10.80 12.17
C VAL A 86 -20.69 11.66 11.91
N THR A 87 -21.66 11.09 11.20
CA THR A 87 -22.93 11.74 10.90
C THR A 87 -24.07 10.74 10.98
N SER A 88 -25.31 11.21 11.09
CA SER A 88 -26.50 10.37 10.95
C SER A 88 -27.43 10.89 9.87
N SER A 89 -28.36 10.05 9.42
CA SER A 89 -29.43 10.41 8.51
C SER A 89 -30.55 11.23 9.19
N ASN A 90 -30.48 11.44 10.50
CA ASN A 90 -31.44 12.27 11.23
C ASN A 90 -31.40 13.71 10.72
N THR A 91 -32.53 14.42 10.79
CA THR A 91 -32.59 15.85 10.44
C THR A 91 -31.60 16.70 11.23
N ASN A 92 -31.29 16.30 12.46
CA ASN A 92 -30.14 16.79 13.21
C ASN A 92 -29.04 15.74 13.18
N SER A 93 -28.07 15.88 12.27
CA SER A 93 -27.03 14.89 12.02
C SER A 93 -26.11 14.56 13.20
N GLY A 94 -26.19 15.34 14.29
CA GLY A 94 -25.48 15.05 15.56
C GLY A 94 -26.23 14.07 16.46
N PHE A 95 -27.45 13.64 16.09
CA PHE A 95 -28.27 12.70 16.85
C PHE A 95 -28.75 11.58 15.92
N ALA A 96 -29.11 10.45 16.51
CA ALA A 96 -29.70 9.33 15.81
C ALA A 96 -30.74 8.63 16.70
N ILE A 97 -31.78 8.11 16.06
CA ILE A 97 -32.83 7.26 16.69
C ILE A 97 -32.93 5.94 15.92
N SER A 98 -33.73 5.00 16.40
CA SER A 98 -34.02 3.76 15.67
C SER A 98 -34.56 4.04 14.27
N GLY A 99 -34.01 3.38 13.27
CA GLY A 99 -34.27 3.59 11.84
C GLY A 99 -33.33 4.59 11.17
N ASP A 100 -32.53 5.36 11.90
CA ASP A 100 -31.52 6.23 11.31
C ASP A 100 -30.26 5.43 10.93
N VAL A 101 -29.60 5.88 9.85
CA VAL A 101 -28.29 5.36 9.45
C VAL A 101 -27.20 6.25 10.04
N VAL A 102 -26.32 5.65 10.84
CA VAL A 102 -25.08 6.29 11.29
C VAL A 102 -23.96 5.96 10.33
N SER A 103 -23.22 6.97 9.91
CA SER A 103 -22.09 6.86 8.98
C SER A 103 -20.81 7.41 9.60
N VAL A 104 -19.72 6.68 9.44
CA VAL A 104 -18.36 7.10 9.77
C VAL A 104 -17.58 7.23 8.48
N THR A 105 -17.17 8.44 8.15
CA THR A 105 -16.29 8.72 6.99
C THR A 105 -14.86 8.86 7.49
N ILE A 106 -13.96 8.09 6.88
CA ILE A 106 -12.56 7.99 7.23
C ILE A 106 -11.73 8.50 6.06
N VAL A 107 -10.75 9.35 6.34
CA VAL A 107 -9.70 9.71 5.38
C VAL A 107 -8.38 9.19 5.93
N ALA A 108 -7.71 8.31 5.18
CA ALA A 108 -6.37 7.83 5.48
C ALA A 108 -5.30 8.80 4.95
N ASN A 109 -4.08 8.69 5.45
CA ASN A 109 -2.91 9.43 4.96
C ASN A 109 -2.35 8.86 3.66
N GLU A 110 -2.70 7.62 3.34
CA GLU A 110 -2.24 6.86 2.18
C GLU A 110 -3.35 6.00 1.58
N ASP A 111 -3.06 5.35 0.46
CA ASP A 111 -4.00 4.47 -0.22
C ASP A 111 -4.16 3.15 0.57
N LEU A 112 -5.39 2.80 0.87
CA LEU A 112 -5.69 1.53 1.53
C LEU A 112 -5.94 0.43 0.50
N GLN A 113 -5.63 -0.82 0.88
CA GLN A 113 -5.92 -2.00 0.09
C GLN A 113 -7.38 -1.98 -0.39
N GLY A 114 -7.58 -2.00 -1.70
CA GLY A 114 -8.88 -1.78 -2.29
C GLY A 114 -9.22 -2.79 -3.38
N ASP A 115 -9.31 -4.07 -3.04
CA ASP A 115 -9.92 -5.04 -3.95
C ASP A 115 -11.44 -5.08 -3.70
N GLU A 116 -12.22 -4.51 -4.62
CA GLU A 116 -13.69 -4.51 -4.55
C GLU A 116 -14.28 -5.93 -4.65
N SER A 117 -13.49 -6.93 -5.05
CA SER A 117 -13.92 -8.33 -5.16
C SER A 117 -13.67 -9.15 -3.91
N LEU A 118 -12.81 -8.66 -3.00
CA LEU A 118 -12.49 -9.31 -1.73
C LEU A 118 -13.03 -8.48 -0.57
N ASN A 119 -14.00 -9.00 0.14
CA ASN A 119 -14.38 -8.45 1.44
C ASN A 119 -13.43 -9.08 2.50
N PRO A 120 -12.66 -8.30 3.26
CA PRO A 120 -12.81 -6.87 3.55
C PRO A 120 -11.77 -6.01 2.81
N TYR A 121 -12.25 -4.96 2.18
CA TYR A 121 -11.51 -3.79 1.72
C TYR A 121 -10.47 -3.34 2.77
N GLY A 122 -9.58 -2.39 2.46
CA GLY A 122 -8.59 -1.85 3.40
C GLY A 122 -9.08 -1.42 4.80
N ILE A 123 -10.37 -1.67 5.08
CA ILE A 123 -10.97 -1.53 6.41
C ILE A 123 -11.44 -2.89 6.89
N THR A 124 -10.88 -3.35 8.00
CA THR A 124 -11.23 -4.63 8.65
C THR A 124 -11.72 -4.39 10.07
N SER A 125 -12.46 -5.36 10.63
CA SER A 125 -12.92 -5.32 12.04
C SER A 125 -13.65 -4.02 12.42
N ALA A 126 -14.55 -3.55 11.54
CA ALA A 126 -15.28 -2.30 11.77
C ALA A 126 -16.55 -2.52 12.63
N SER A 127 -16.84 -1.54 13.47
CA SER A 127 -18.10 -1.48 14.22
C SER A 127 -18.57 -0.04 14.42
N ILE A 128 -19.90 0.14 14.53
CA ILE A 128 -20.56 1.41 14.89
C ILE A 128 -21.65 1.08 15.92
N ALA A 129 -21.67 1.78 17.06
CA ALA A 129 -22.59 1.56 18.16
C ALA A 129 -22.66 0.07 18.58
N ALA A 130 -21.49 -0.56 18.72
CA ALA A 130 -21.29 -1.98 19.02
C ALA A 130 -21.86 -2.96 17.96
N ARG A 131 -22.32 -2.48 16.81
CA ARG A 131 -22.79 -3.31 15.69
C ARG A 131 -21.64 -3.54 14.70
N PRO A 132 -21.36 -4.78 14.30
CA PRO A 132 -20.40 -5.06 13.24
C PRO A 132 -20.81 -4.37 11.92
N VAL A 133 -19.84 -3.79 11.24
CA VAL A 133 -19.99 -3.21 9.89
C VAL A 133 -19.21 -4.08 8.92
N THR A 134 -19.89 -4.66 7.94
CA THR A 134 -19.29 -5.63 7.01
C THR A 134 -19.89 -5.50 5.61
N GLY A 135 -19.19 -6.00 4.62
CA GLY A 135 -19.71 -6.11 3.25
C GLY A 135 -20.12 -4.77 2.66
N THR A 136 -21.35 -4.68 2.19
CA THR A 136 -21.92 -3.49 1.52
C THR A 136 -22.07 -2.27 2.43
N ASP A 137 -21.89 -2.44 3.73
CA ASP A 137 -21.92 -1.35 4.71
C ASP A 137 -20.58 -0.60 4.77
N ILE A 138 -19.56 -1.14 4.10
CA ILE A 138 -18.27 -0.49 3.86
C ILE A 138 -18.21 -0.08 2.40
N SER A 139 -17.97 1.20 2.12
CA SER A 139 -17.86 1.72 0.75
C SER A 139 -16.60 2.55 0.58
N LYS A 140 -15.89 2.28 -0.51
CA LYS A 140 -14.74 3.07 -0.98
C LYS A 140 -15.26 4.29 -1.73
N ILE A 141 -14.88 5.49 -1.28
CA ILE A 141 -15.17 6.75 -1.97
C ILE A 141 -13.99 7.12 -2.89
N SER A 142 -12.77 6.92 -2.41
CA SER A 142 -11.52 7.04 -3.17
C SER A 142 -10.48 6.10 -2.55
N ALA A 143 -9.27 6.05 -3.09
CA ALA A 143 -8.19 5.23 -2.54
C ALA A 143 -7.93 5.49 -1.04
N THR A 144 -8.00 6.77 -0.63
CA THR A 144 -7.78 7.20 0.76
C THR A 144 -9.07 7.47 1.55
N ASN A 145 -10.25 7.48 0.91
CA ASN A 145 -11.50 7.91 1.56
C ASN A 145 -12.54 6.79 1.58
N TRP A 146 -13.00 6.44 2.77
CA TRP A 146 -13.88 5.31 3.01
C TRP A 146 -15.05 5.70 3.89
N LYS A 147 -16.18 5.03 3.70
CA LYS A 147 -17.39 5.23 4.49
C LYS A 147 -17.87 3.91 5.04
N LEU A 148 -18.09 3.89 6.35
CA LEU A 148 -18.77 2.82 7.08
C LEU A 148 -20.18 3.29 7.41
N SER A 149 -21.18 2.43 7.34
CA SER A 149 -22.56 2.78 7.70
C SER A 149 -23.27 1.63 8.40
N THR A 150 -24.18 1.95 9.30
CA THR A 150 -25.09 0.98 9.92
C THR A 150 -26.43 1.65 10.23
N GLU A 151 -27.53 0.93 10.04
CA GLU A 151 -28.86 1.36 10.49
C GLU A 151 -29.06 0.95 11.95
N LEU A 152 -29.49 1.88 12.78
CA LEU A 152 -29.80 1.61 14.20
C LEU A 152 -31.18 0.96 14.30
N ASN A 153 -31.31 -0.06 15.16
CA ASN A 153 -32.55 -0.79 15.34
C ASN A 153 -33.22 -0.59 16.73
N GLY A 154 -32.61 0.28 17.55
CA GLY A 154 -33.10 0.61 18.87
C GLY A 154 -32.68 -0.36 20.00
N SER A 155 -31.75 -1.29 19.68
CA SER A 155 -31.12 -2.15 20.71
C SER A 155 -29.81 -1.55 21.24
N GLU A 156 -29.37 -0.43 20.66
CA GLU A 156 -28.13 0.25 21.01
C GLU A 156 -28.34 1.05 22.31
N ASP A 157 -27.27 1.14 23.12
CA ASP A 157 -27.28 1.95 24.32
C ASP A 157 -27.36 3.45 23.97
N SER A 158 -28.12 4.20 24.78
CA SER A 158 -28.18 5.67 24.66
C SER A 158 -26.84 6.29 25.04
N GLY A 159 -26.33 7.16 24.20
CA GLY A 159 -25.06 7.87 24.42
C GLY A 159 -24.33 8.17 23.12
N PRO A 160 -23.06 8.60 23.19
CA PRO A 160 -22.21 8.78 21.99
C PRO A 160 -22.07 7.46 21.22
N ALA A 161 -22.27 7.50 19.90
CA ALA A 161 -22.05 6.34 19.05
C ALA A 161 -20.55 6.00 19.00
N ALA A 162 -20.16 4.97 19.74
CA ALA A 162 -18.80 4.44 19.67
C ALA A 162 -18.56 3.79 18.30
N TYR A 163 -17.37 3.95 17.77
CA TYR A 163 -16.94 3.29 16.53
C TYR A 163 -15.53 2.72 16.67
N SER A 164 -15.24 1.68 15.91
CA SER A 164 -13.90 1.12 15.77
C SER A 164 -13.70 0.61 14.34
N PHE A 165 -12.47 0.61 13.88
CA PHE A 165 -12.06 0.01 12.62
C PHE A 165 -10.55 -0.24 12.64
N VAL A 166 -10.11 -1.14 11.76
CA VAL A 166 -8.69 -1.39 11.49
C VAL A 166 -8.48 -1.09 10.01
N MET A 167 -7.43 -0.34 9.69
CA MET A 167 -6.98 -0.08 8.32
C MET A 167 -5.90 -1.08 7.94
N THR A 168 -5.89 -1.48 6.68
CA THR A 168 -4.88 -2.36 6.09
C THR A 168 -4.26 -1.65 4.90
N ASP A 169 -2.94 -1.61 4.89
CA ASP A 169 -2.13 -1.08 3.81
C ASP A 169 -2.32 -1.85 2.49
N LEU A 170 -1.92 -1.22 1.38
CA LEU A 170 -2.02 -1.77 0.03
C LEU A 170 -0.97 -2.86 -0.26
N THR A 171 0.07 -3.05 0.56
CA THR A 171 1.20 -3.99 0.39
C THR A 171 0.83 -5.46 0.51
#